data_65f33ae7f740df6d596e7c24257e2b69
#
_entry.id   65f33ae7f740df6d596e7c24257e2b69
#
_cell.length_a   1.000
_cell.length_b   1.000
_cell.length_c   1.000
_cell.angle_alpha   90.00
_cell.angle_beta   90.00
_cell.angle_gamma   90.00
#
_symmetry.space_group_name_H-M   'P 1'
#
loop_
_entity.id
_entity.type
_entity.pdbx_description
1 polymer ?
#
loop_
_entity_poly.entity_id
_entity_poly.type
_entity_poly.pdbx_seq_one_letter_code
_entity_poly.pdbx_strand_id
1 'polypeptide(L)'
;MQECITSRGVKVEEIVFKFVNVYKQTEPVYNASGNYAGQRFTGYRLSQGFSIESEDVDKVENISREISSLIAQGVSIEAFQPSYYYTKLDDVKLSLIERASADALARAEKIAENAGAKIGRVASAKMGVFQITGANSNEEFSAGGSFNTSSRQKKARITMKVEYRVK
;
A
#
# COMPACT_ATOMS: atom_id res chain seq x y z
N MET A 1 0.42 23.24 -12.81
CA MET A 1 0.64 21.91 -12.19
C MET A 1 0.23 20.76 -13.11
N GLN A 2 -1.00 20.70 -13.59
CA GLN A 2 -1.47 19.64 -14.52
C GLN A 2 -0.55 19.52 -15.76
N GLU A 3 -0.27 20.61 -16.45
CA GLU A 3 0.64 20.66 -17.61
C GLU A 3 2.04 20.11 -17.27
N CYS A 4 2.54 20.40 -16.11
CA CYS A 4 3.86 19.91 -15.66
C CYS A 4 3.85 18.40 -15.41
N ILE A 5 2.75 17.84 -14.98
CA ILE A 5 2.58 16.39 -14.75
C ILE A 5 2.37 15.68 -16.09
N THR A 6 1.52 16.22 -16.95
CA THR A 6 1.25 15.63 -18.28
C THR A 6 2.46 15.68 -19.21
N SER A 7 3.30 16.73 -19.12
CA SER A 7 4.57 16.79 -19.87
C SER A 7 5.55 15.67 -19.50
N ARG A 8 5.36 15.00 -18.37
CA ARG A 8 6.14 13.84 -17.93
C ARG A 8 5.49 12.50 -18.30
N GLY A 9 4.55 12.50 -19.24
CA GLY A 9 3.93 11.30 -19.79
C GLY A 9 2.77 10.73 -18.96
N VAL A 10 2.26 11.50 -18.00
CA VAL A 10 1.02 11.12 -17.28
C VAL A 10 -0.18 11.50 -18.14
N LYS A 11 -1.06 10.57 -18.36
CA LYS A 11 -2.31 10.85 -19.04
C LYS A 11 -3.27 11.57 -18.09
N VAL A 12 -4.12 12.40 -18.63
CA VAL A 12 -5.09 13.18 -17.83
C VAL A 12 -6.02 12.27 -17.04
N GLU A 13 -6.42 11.14 -17.62
CA GLU A 13 -7.26 10.12 -16.98
C GLU A 13 -6.58 9.37 -15.81
N GLU A 14 -5.24 9.41 -15.71
CA GLU A 14 -4.48 8.87 -14.59
C GLU A 14 -4.42 9.84 -13.39
N ILE A 15 -4.88 11.09 -13.57
CA ILE A 15 -4.85 12.12 -12.53
C ILE A 15 -6.24 12.30 -11.95
N VAL A 16 -6.37 12.04 -10.66
CA VAL A 16 -7.61 12.27 -9.91
C VAL A 16 -7.44 13.50 -9.03
N PHE A 17 -8.13 14.59 -9.36
CA PHE A 17 -8.15 15.80 -8.54
C PHE A 17 -9.21 15.69 -7.44
N LYS A 18 -8.82 16.02 -6.21
CA LYS A 18 -9.74 16.14 -5.08
C LYS A 18 -10.40 17.52 -5.07
N PHE A 19 -11.38 17.69 -4.19
CA PHE A 19 -12.02 18.99 -4.00
C PHE A 19 -11.02 20.04 -3.49
N VAL A 20 -11.26 21.29 -3.87
CA VAL A 20 -10.47 22.44 -3.37
C VAL A 20 -10.94 22.76 -1.97
N ASN A 21 -9.99 22.82 -1.02
CA ASN A 21 -10.23 23.32 0.32
C ASN A 21 -9.87 24.81 0.36
N VAL A 22 -10.75 25.60 0.93
CA VAL A 22 -10.59 27.07 1.06
C VAL A 22 -10.54 27.43 2.54
N TYR A 23 -9.44 28.02 2.97
CA TYR A 23 -9.22 28.44 4.35
C TYR A 23 -9.12 29.95 4.41
N LYS A 24 -9.95 30.57 5.26
CA LYS A 24 -9.84 32.00 5.57
C LYS A 24 -8.56 32.23 6.37
N GLN A 25 -7.74 33.19 5.95
CA GLN A 25 -6.55 33.62 6.70
C GLN A 25 -6.79 34.92 7.43
N THR A 26 -6.33 34.95 8.66
CA THR A 26 -6.40 36.15 9.51
C THR A 26 -5.07 36.30 10.25
N GLU A 27 -4.72 37.58 10.54
CA GLU A 27 -3.58 37.91 11.39
C GLU A 27 -4.07 38.61 12.67
N PRO A 28 -3.46 38.34 13.83
CA PRO A 28 -3.78 39.05 15.05
C PRO A 28 -3.37 40.53 14.93
N VAL A 29 -4.25 41.42 15.39
CA VAL A 29 -4.00 42.83 15.48
C VAL A 29 -3.79 43.19 16.95
N TYR A 30 -2.76 44.00 17.22
CA TYR A 30 -2.45 44.48 18.56
C TYR A 30 -2.60 46.02 18.61
N ASN A 31 -3.09 46.53 19.72
CA ASN A 31 -3.19 47.99 19.94
C ASN A 31 -1.80 48.59 20.28
N ALA A 32 -1.76 49.91 20.42
CA ALA A 32 -0.51 50.63 20.73
C ALA A 32 0.13 50.23 22.09
N SER A 33 -0.64 49.63 23.00
CA SER A 33 -0.19 49.11 24.29
C SER A 33 0.24 47.61 24.21
N GLY A 34 0.26 47.00 23.03
CA GLY A 34 0.64 45.61 22.85
C GLY A 34 -0.44 44.58 23.18
N ASN A 35 -1.65 45.01 23.51
CA ASN A 35 -2.76 44.09 23.80
C ASN A 35 -3.48 43.65 22.53
N TYR A 36 -3.94 42.40 22.52
CA TYR A 36 -4.73 41.85 21.41
C TYR A 36 -6.00 42.70 21.17
N ALA A 37 -6.17 43.17 19.94
CA ALA A 37 -7.26 44.04 19.50
C ALA A 37 -8.18 43.39 18.46
N GLY A 38 -8.00 42.09 18.18
CA GLY A 38 -8.82 41.36 17.23
C GLY A 38 -8.02 40.69 16.10
N GLN A 39 -8.72 40.33 15.05
CA GLN A 39 -8.11 39.71 13.88
C GLN A 39 -8.41 40.52 12.62
N ARG A 40 -7.41 40.69 11.77
CA ARG A 40 -7.55 41.29 10.45
C ARG A 40 -7.56 40.18 9.39
N PHE A 41 -8.54 40.23 8.50
CA PHE A 41 -8.58 39.34 7.34
C PHE A 41 -7.42 39.65 6.38
N THR A 42 -6.66 38.64 5.99
CA THR A 42 -5.48 38.76 5.10
C THR A 42 -5.67 38.06 3.76
N GLY A 43 -6.68 37.18 3.65
CA GLY A 43 -6.94 36.49 2.40
C GLY A 43 -7.50 35.08 2.57
N TYR A 44 -7.34 34.29 1.53
CA TYR A 44 -7.71 32.88 1.52
C TYR A 44 -6.49 32.03 1.14
N ARG A 45 -6.33 30.90 1.81
CA ARG A 45 -5.44 29.83 1.41
C ARG A 45 -6.25 28.74 0.73
N LEU A 46 -5.89 28.40 -0.49
CA LEU A 46 -6.49 27.30 -1.23
C LEU A 46 -5.54 26.10 -1.21
N SER A 47 -6.10 24.92 -1.03
CA SER A 47 -5.36 23.66 -1.10
C SER A 47 -6.18 22.65 -1.88
N GLN A 48 -5.54 21.97 -2.82
CA GLN A 48 -6.15 20.93 -3.63
C GLN A 48 -5.20 19.73 -3.68
N GLY A 49 -5.70 18.58 -3.22
CA GLY A 49 -4.99 17.31 -3.37
C GLY A 49 -5.24 16.71 -4.76
N PHE A 50 -4.30 15.90 -5.23
CA PHE A 50 -4.48 15.03 -6.37
C PHE A 50 -3.74 13.72 -6.14
N SER A 51 -4.16 12.66 -6.82
CA SER A 51 -3.47 11.38 -6.89
C SER A 51 -3.22 11.00 -8.34
N ILE A 52 -2.16 10.23 -8.56
CA ILE A 52 -1.85 9.64 -9.86
C ILE A 52 -1.86 8.13 -9.66
N GLU A 53 -2.66 7.44 -10.48
CA GLU A 53 -2.76 5.98 -10.47
C GLU A 53 -2.35 5.45 -11.84
N SER A 54 -1.38 4.55 -11.87
CA SER A 54 -0.84 3.96 -13.10
C SER A 54 -0.30 2.56 -12.85
N GLU A 55 -0.40 1.69 -13.86
CA GLU A 55 0.29 0.40 -13.86
C GLU A 55 1.79 0.54 -14.12
N ASP A 56 2.23 1.66 -14.69
CA ASP A 56 3.64 1.99 -14.91
C ASP A 56 4.26 2.52 -13.61
N VAL A 57 4.80 1.58 -12.84
CA VAL A 57 5.42 1.86 -11.54
C VAL A 57 6.61 2.81 -11.65
N ASP A 58 7.45 2.62 -12.67
CA ASP A 58 8.66 3.44 -12.87
C ASP A 58 8.30 4.89 -13.19
N LYS A 59 7.24 5.10 -13.96
CA LYS A 59 6.69 6.42 -14.25
C LYS A 59 6.26 7.14 -12.96
N VAL A 60 5.48 6.47 -12.11
CA VAL A 60 5.01 7.05 -10.83
C VAL A 60 6.18 7.38 -9.90
N GLU A 61 7.16 6.48 -9.79
CA GLU A 61 8.36 6.73 -8.98
C GLU A 61 9.17 7.94 -9.48
N ASN A 62 9.36 8.05 -10.79
CA ASN A 62 10.09 9.18 -11.38
C ASN A 62 9.38 10.50 -11.10
N ILE A 63 8.06 10.54 -11.28
CA ILE A 63 7.26 11.73 -10.96
C ILE A 63 7.39 12.08 -9.48
N SER A 64 7.31 11.11 -8.58
CA SER A 64 7.44 11.33 -7.14
C SER A 64 8.81 11.91 -6.75
N ARG A 65 9.89 11.54 -7.45
CA ARG A 65 11.24 12.09 -7.23
C ARG A 65 11.38 13.50 -7.80
N GLU A 66 10.79 13.75 -8.96
CA GLU A 66 10.96 15.02 -9.68
C GLU A 66 9.99 16.12 -9.27
N ILE A 67 8.90 15.76 -8.58
CA ILE A 67 7.85 16.72 -8.23
C ILE A 67 8.37 17.85 -7.35
N SER A 68 9.44 17.61 -6.58
CA SER A 68 10.11 18.62 -5.76
C SER A 68 10.68 19.78 -6.59
N SER A 69 10.94 19.59 -7.89
CA SER A 69 11.39 20.65 -8.78
C SER A 69 10.36 21.77 -8.94
N LEU A 70 9.09 21.51 -8.70
CA LEU A 70 8.02 22.50 -8.73
C LEU A 70 8.12 23.51 -7.57
N ILE A 71 8.77 23.13 -6.47
CA ILE A 71 9.02 24.05 -5.34
C ILE A 71 9.94 25.19 -5.82
N ALA A 72 10.93 24.88 -6.63
CA ALA A 72 11.82 25.91 -7.22
C ALA A 72 11.08 26.87 -8.17
N GLN A 73 9.90 26.49 -8.68
CA GLN A 73 9.03 27.32 -9.49
C GLN A 73 7.98 28.09 -8.66
N GLY A 74 8.12 28.09 -7.33
CA GLY A 74 7.23 28.81 -6.42
C GLY A 74 5.91 28.08 -6.11
N VAL A 75 5.78 26.79 -6.46
CA VAL A 75 4.60 25.99 -6.14
C VAL A 75 4.78 25.34 -4.78
N SER A 76 3.89 25.63 -3.84
CA SER A 76 3.87 24.95 -2.54
C SER A 76 3.27 23.54 -2.71
N ILE A 77 4.07 22.51 -2.50
CA ILE A 77 3.68 21.10 -2.66
C ILE A 77 4.00 20.32 -1.39
N GLU A 78 3.07 19.45 -1.02
CA GLU A 78 3.27 18.37 -0.07
C GLU A 78 3.13 17.04 -0.84
N ALA A 79 4.20 16.25 -0.86
CA ALA A 79 4.25 15.00 -1.60
C ALA A 79 4.42 13.81 -0.65
N PHE A 80 3.74 12.73 -0.94
CA PHE A 80 3.79 11.48 -0.19
C PHE A 80 4.50 10.40 -1.00
N GLN A 81 5.02 9.40 -0.30
CA GLN A 81 5.62 8.24 -0.96
C GLN A 81 4.58 7.49 -1.79
N PRO A 82 4.97 6.94 -2.95
CA PRO A 82 4.11 6.07 -3.73
C PRO A 82 3.63 4.87 -2.94
N SER A 83 2.38 4.48 -3.17
CA SER A 83 1.81 3.23 -2.65
C SER A 83 1.69 2.22 -3.77
N TYR A 84 2.08 0.98 -3.49
CA TYR A 84 2.11 -0.11 -4.45
C TYR A 84 1.03 -1.12 -4.14
N TYR A 85 0.21 -1.43 -5.13
CA TYR A 85 -0.86 -2.42 -5.03
C TYR A 85 -0.64 -3.54 -6.04
N TYR A 86 -0.91 -4.77 -5.65
CA TYR A 86 -0.92 -5.90 -6.58
C TYR A 86 -2.34 -6.16 -7.03
N THR A 87 -2.60 -6.05 -8.33
CA THR A 87 -3.96 -6.06 -8.90
C THR A 87 -4.54 -7.47 -9.09
N LYS A 88 -3.68 -8.51 -9.17
CA LYS A 88 -4.10 -9.91 -9.40
C LYS A 88 -4.00 -10.77 -8.13
N LEU A 89 -4.54 -10.25 -7.02
CA LEU A 89 -4.43 -10.91 -5.71
C LEU A 89 -5.13 -12.27 -5.66
N ASP A 90 -6.25 -12.43 -6.34
CA ASP A 90 -7.01 -13.67 -6.28
C ASP A 90 -6.29 -14.81 -6.98
N ASP A 91 -5.62 -14.56 -8.10
CA ASP A 91 -4.77 -15.54 -8.77
C ASP A 91 -3.62 -15.99 -7.86
N VAL A 92 -2.98 -15.05 -7.17
CA VAL A 92 -1.91 -15.36 -6.21
C VAL A 92 -2.43 -16.18 -5.04
N LYS A 93 -3.60 -15.84 -4.49
CA LYS A 93 -4.21 -16.61 -3.40
C LYS A 93 -4.45 -18.06 -3.81
N LEU A 94 -5.06 -18.29 -4.97
CA LEU A 94 -5.33 -19.65 -5.48
C LEU A 94 -4.05 -20.44 -5.70
N SER A 95 -3.05 -19.83 -6.35
CA SER A 95 -1.74 -20.47 -6.55
C SER A 95 -1.04 -20.83 -5.24
N LEU A 96 -1.14 -19.96 -4.22
CA LEU A 96 -0.56 -20.23 -2.91
C LEU A 96 -1.29 -21.35 -2.16
N ILE A 97 -2.61 -21.45 -2.27
CA ILE A 97 -3.40 -22.54 -1.70
C ILE A 97 -2.98 -23.87 -2.32
N GLU A 98 -2.88 -23.92 -3.64
CA GLU A 98 -2.43 -25.12 -4.37
C GLU A 98 -1.05 -25.58 -3.91
N ARG A 99 -0.07 -24.67 -3.91
CA ARG A 99 1.30 -24.95 -3.48
C ARG A 99 1.40 -25.35 -2.01
N ALA A 100 0.68 -24.67 -1.12
CA ALA A 100 0.68 -25.00 0.30
C ALA A 100 0.02 -26.35 0.58
N SER A 101 -1.02 -26.71 -0.16
CA SER A 101 -1.68 -28.01 -0.07
C SER A 101 -0.77 -29.15 -0.53
N ALA A 102 -0.08 -28.95 -1.65
CA ALA A 102 0.90 -29.92 -2.16
C ALA A 102 2.07 -30.12 -1.20
N ASP A 103 2.62 -29.03 -0.64
CA ASP A 103 3.70 -29.07 0.34
C ASP A 103 3.27 -29.78 1.64
N ALA A 104 2.05 -29.51 2.12
CA ALA A 104 1.50 -30.18 3.30
C ALA A 104 1.35 -31.69 3.09
N LEU A 105 0.90 -32.12 1.91
CA LEU A 105 0.78 -33.54 1.55
C LEU A 105 2.17 -34.20 1.52
N ALA A 106 3.12 -33.62 0.80
CA ALA A 106 4.47 -34.18 0.65
C ALA A 106 5.19 -34.33 2.00
N ARG A 107 5.05 -33.36 2.89
CA ARG A 107 5.60 -33.43 4.27
C ARG A 107 4.94 -34.52 5.09
N ALA A 108 3.62 -34.64 4.99
CA ALA A 108 2.88 -35.64 5.74
C ALA A 108 3.21 -37.07 5.25
N GLU A 109 3.36 -37.27 3.94
CA GLU A 109 3.82 -38.55 3.35
C GLU A 109 5.19 -38.92 3.88
N LYS A 110 6.13 -37.96 3.91
CA LYS A 110 7.48 -38.22 4.40
C LYS A 110 7.53 -38.57 5.90
N ILE A 111 6.68 -37.97 6.70
CA ILE A 111 6.54 -38.29 8.13
C ILE A 111 5.96 -39.71 8.28
N ALA A 112 4.91 -40.04 7.53
CA ALA A 112 4.27 -41.35 7.59
C ALA A 112 5.22 -42.50 7.16
N GLU A 113 5.96 -42.31 6.06
CA GLU A 113 6.98 -43.25 5.60
C GLU A 113 8.01 -43.57 6.70
N ASN A 114 8.56 -42.54 7.35
CA ASN A 114 9.54 -42.70 8.41
C ASN A 114 8.96 -43.37 9.67
N ALA A 115 7.64 -43.32 9.85
CA ALA A 115 6.93 -43.99 10.93
C ALA A 115 6.41 -45.39 10.54
N GLY A 116 6.73 -45.87 9.35
CA GLY A 116 6.27 -47.18 8.85
C GLY A 116 4.78 -47.22 8.52
N ALA A 117 4.16 -46.09 8.28
CA ALA A 117 2.73 -45.92 8.02
C ALA A 117 2.47 -45.31 6.61
N LYS A 118 1.21 -45.33 6.20
CA LYS A 118 0.77 -44.68 4.95
C LYS A 118 -0.30 -43.63 5.26
N ILE A 119 -0.28 -42.54 4.50
CA ILE A 119 -1.31 -41.50 4.60
C ILE A 119 -2.61 -42.00 3.97
N GLY A 120 -3.71 -41.65 4.64
CA GLY A 120 -5.07 -41.83 4.16
C GLY A 120 -5.69 -40.51 3.69
N ARG A 121 -7.01 -40.40 3.88
CA ARG A 121 -7.78 -39.22 3.49
C ARG A 121 -7.51 -38.02 4.41
N VAL A 122 -7.68 -36.82 3.87
CA VAL A 122 -7.75 -35.58 4.66
C VAL A 122 -8.88 -35.69 5.68
N ALA A 123 -8.56 -35.45 6.93
CA ALA A 123 -9.51 -35.39 8.04
C ALA A 123 -9.97 -33.95 8.30
N SER A 124 -9.05 -33.00 8.19
CA SER A 124 -9.31 -31.57 8.42
C SER A 124 -8.33 -30.73 7.62
N ALA A 125 -8.77 -29.59 7.13
CA ALA A 125 -7.91 -28.58 6.55
C ALA A 125 -8.33 -27.19 7.05
N LYS A 126 -7.37 -26.43 7.56
CA LYS A 126 -7.58 -25.05 8.03
C LYS A 126 -6.56 -24.15 7.35
N MET A 127 -7.03 -23.06 6.81
CA MET A 127 -6.23 -22.03 6.19
C MET A 127 -6.08 -20.83 7.13
N GLY A 128 -4.87 -20.37 7.32
CA GLY A 128 -4.59 -19.14 8.02
C GLY A 128 -4.84 -17.90 7.14
N VAL A 129 -4.64 -16.74 7.72
CA VAL A 129 -4.85 -15.46 7.03
C VAL A 129 -3.74 -15.21 6.01
N PHE A 130 -4.14 -14.70 4.87
CA PHE A 130 -3.22 -14.30 3.81
C PHE A 130 -2.40 -13.08 4.24
N GLN A 131 -1.08 -13.13 4.01
CA GLN A 131 -0.14 -12.08 4.39
C GLN A 131 0.59 -11.55 3.15
N ILE A 132 0.65 -10.24 3.01
CA ILE A 132 1.51 -9.55 2.03
C ILE A 132 2.44 -8.63 2.79
N THR A 133 3.72 -8.93 2.75
CA THR A 133 4.78 -8.15 3.38
C THR A 133 5.74 -7.60 2.33
N GLY A 134 6.58 -6.66 2.70
CA GLY A 134 7.73 -6.30 1.86
C GLY A 134 8.65 -7.50 1.67
N ALA A 135 9.26 -7.64 0.49
CA ALA A 135 10.08 -8.83 0.16
C ALA A 135 11.25 -9.05 1.15
N ASN A 136 11.86 -7.97 1.62
CA ASN A 136 13.00 -7.97 2.55
C ASN A 136 12.68 -7.20 3.84
N SER A 137 11.42 -7.19 4.27
CA SER A 137 11.01 -6.53 5.51
C SER A 137 10.99 -7.50 6.69
N ASN A 138 11.17 -6.96 7.89
CA ASN A 138 11.01 -7.66 9.16
C ASN A 138 9.56 -7.57 9.67
N GLU A 139 8.59 -7.33 8.79
CA GLU A 139 7.18 -7.27 9.15
C GLU A 139 6.73 -8.61 9.73
N GLU A 140 6.17 -8.55 10.93
CA GLU A 140 5.61 -9.72 11.61
C GLU A 140 4.24 -10.10 11.03
N PHE A 141 3.89 -11.37 11.22
CA PHE A 141 2.56 -11.86 10.86
C PHE A 141 1.50 -11.28 11.78
N SER A 142 0.44 -10.78 11.18
CA SER A 142 -0.75 -10.29 11.89
C SER A 142 -1.87 -11.33 11.88
N ALA A 143 -2.58 -11.50 13.01
CA ALA A 143 -3.74 -12.35 13.07
C ALA A 143 -4.89 -11.88 12.15
N GLY A 144 -4.95 -10.58 11.86
CA GLY A 144 -5.91 -9.99 10.92
C GLY A 144 -5.44 -9.98 9.46
N GLY A 145 -4.23 -10.44 9.18
CA GLY A 145 -3.59 -10.31 7.89
C GLY A 145 -2.69 -9.06 7.81
N SER A 146 -1.69 -9.11 6.94
CA SER A 146 -0.81 -7.98 6.64
C SER A 146 -0.92 -7.61 5.16
N PHE A 147 -1.02 -6.32 4.87
CA PHE A 147 -1.13 -5.80 3.53
C PHE A 147 -0.19 -4.61 3.34
N ASN A 148 1.08 -4.91 3.04
CA ASN A 148 2.09 -3.88 2.81
C ASN A 148 1.84 -3.15 1.49
N THR A 149 1.76 -1.82 1.55
CA THR A 149 1.63 -0.95 0.38
C THR A 149 2.87 -0.09 0.13
N SER A 150 3.80 -0.02 1.07
CA SER A 150 5.00 0.82 0.96
C SER A 150 6.13 0.20 0.13
N SER A 151 6.17 -1.13 0.01
CA SER A 151 7.23 -1.82 -0.70
C SER A 151 6.81 -2.16 -2.14
N ARG A 152 7.67 -1.82 -3.12
CA ARG A 152 7.46 -2.21 -4.52
C ARG A 152 7.50 -3.74 -4.68
N GLN A 153 8.52 -4.38 -4.11
CA GLN A 153 8.63 -5.84 -4.10
C GLN A 153 7.94 -6.42 -2.88
N LYS A 154 7.05 -7.38 -3.12
CA LYS A 154 6.22 -7.98 -2.09
C LYS A 154 6.42 -9.47 -2.00
N LYS A 155 6.17 -10.01 -0.82
CA LYS A 155 6.14 -11.44 -0.54
C LYS A 155 4.75 -11.81 -0.03
N ALA A 156 4.08 -12.69 -0.74
CA ALA A 156 2.81 -13.25 -0.32
C ALA A 156 3.04 -14.58 0.41
N ARG A 157 2.35 -14.79 1.52
CA ARG A 157 2.42 -16.01 2.34
C ARG A 157 1.04 -16.45 2.78
N ILE A 158 0.87 -17.76 2.89
CA ILE A 158 -0.28 -18.40 3.51
C ILE A 158 0.20 -19.56 4.36
N THR A 159 -0.47 -19.81 5.46
CA THR A 159 -0.23 -20.99 6.31
C THR A 159 -1.40 -21.93 6.18
N MET A 160 -1.12 -23.20 5.99
CA MET A 160 -2.14 -24.25 6.00
C MET A 160 -1.82 -25.28 7.08
N LYS A 161 -2.86 -25.68 7.83
CA LYS A 161 -2.82 -26.83 8.71
C LYS A 161 -3.71 -27.90 8.12
N VAL A 162 -3.14 -29.04 7.77
CA VAL A 162 -3.87 -30.18 7.19
C VAL A 162 -3.64 -31.40 8.07
N GLU A 163 -4.71 -32.07 8.42
CA GLU A 163 -4.71 -33.30 9.20
C GLU A 163 -5.11 -34.48 8.28
N TYR A 164 -4.31 -35.50 8.25
CA TYR A 164 -4.55 -36.71 7.49
C TYR A 164 -4.81 -37.89 8.41
N ARG A 165 -5.66 -38.82 8.00
CA ARG A 165 -5.77 -40.12 8.64
C ARG A 165 -4.60 -40.98 8.23
N VAL A 166 -4.09 -41.80 9.14
CA VAL A 166 -3.06 -42.80 8.87
C VAL A 166 -3.73 -44.15 8.61
N LYS A 167 -3.15 -44.92 7.70
CA LYS A 167 -3.54 -46.29 7.36
C LYS A 167 -2.45 -47.24 7.80
#